data_f1ee19cd216ad81b025bc95b7df334ac
#
_entry.id   f1ee19cd216ad81b025bc95b7df334ac
#
_cell.length_a   1.000
_cell.length_b   1.000
_cell.length_c   1.000
_cell.angle_alpha   90.00
_cell.angle_beta   90.00
_cell.angle_gamma   90.00
#
_symmetry.space_group_name_H-M   'P 1'
#
loop_
_entity.id
_entity.type
_entity.pdbx_description
1 polymer ?
#
loop_
_entity_poly.entity_id
_entity_poly.type
_entity_poly.pdbx_seq_one_letter_code
_entity_poly.pdbx_strand_id
1 'polypeptide(L)'
;MNCTILRGTAAIVETNMVITLPNTDTLVNGDVVKFVVVNGIDYTNPLGTVSVSINGTTFPLLTRYGNNVRIEQLKSRKVYIAGVGAETPNLTLLTCIPPSSYAFPTYSA
;
A
#
# COMPACT_ATOMS: atom_id res chain seq x y z
N MET A 1 20.62 5.31 -7.72
CA MET A 1 19.25 5.51 -7.20
C MET A 1 18.25 5.38 -8.33
N ASN A 2 17.21 4.64 -8.10
CA ASN A 2 16.20 4.41 -9.12
C ASN A 2 15.01 5.34 -8.89
N CYS A 3 14.72 6.18 -9.88
CA CYS A 3 13.60 7.11 -9.82
C CYS A 3 12.35 6.56 -10.50
N THR A 4 12.35 5.27 -10.83
CA THR A 4 11.24 4.64 -11.53
C THR A 4 10.02 4.56 -10.64
N ILE A 5 8.88 4.98 -11.18
CA ILE A 5 7.59 4.82 -10.53
C ILE A 5 6.93 3.60 -11.13
N LEU A 6 6.64 2.61 -10.30
CA LEU A 6 6.02 1.37 -10.75
C LEU A 6 4.52 1.58 -10.93
N ARG A 7 3.97 1.12 -12.03
CA ARG A 7 2.54 1.23 -12.31
C ARG A 7 1.87 -0.06 -11.89
N GLY A 8 0.98 0.05 -10.93
CA GLY A 8 0.29 -1.11 -10.39
C GLY A 8 -1.20 -1.11 -10.71
N THR A 9 -1.78 -2.30 -10.71
CA THR A 9 -3.21 -2.46 -10.84
C THR A 9 -3.77 -3.02 -9.55
N ALA A 10 -4.88 -2.44 -9.09
CA ALA A 10 -5.55 -2.87 -7.88
C ALA A 10 -6.68 -3.83 -8.24
N ALA A 11 -6.82 -4.89 -7.45
CA ALA A 11 -7.90 -5.85 -7.60
C ALA A 11 -8.42 -6.19 -6.21
N ILE A 12 -9.73 -6.41 -6.11
CA ILE A 12 -10.35 -6.82 -4.86
C ILE A 12 -10.33 -8.33 -4.77
N VAL A 13 -9.81 -8.84 -3.66
CA VAL A 13 -9.84 -10.25 -3.33
C VAL A 13 -10.61 -10.38 -2.03
N GLU A 14 -11.80 -10.91 -2.11
CA GLU A 14 -12.75 -10.95 -0.99
C GLU A 14 -13.10 -9.52 -0.56
N THR A 15 -12.66 -9.09 0.63
CA THR A 15 -12.92 -7.73 1.11
C THR A 15 -11.67 -6.88 1.13
N ASN A 16 -10.54 -7.43 0.69
CA ASN A 16 -9.25 -6.75 0.72
C ASN A 16 -8.82 -6.39 -0.69
N MET A 17 -7.83 -5.52 -0.78
CA MET A 17 -7.31 -5.09 -2.07
C MET A 17 -5.85 -5.52 -2.22
N VAL A 18 -5.50 -6.01 -3.40
CA VAL A 18 -4.12 -6.33 -3.75
C VAL A 18 -3.70 -5.45 -4.90
N ILE A 19 -2.59 -4.75 -4.72
CA ILE A 19 -1.98 -3.94 -5.77
C ILE A 19 -0.84 -4.76 -6.36
N THR A 20 -0.95 -5.11 -7.63
CA THR A 20 0.09 -5.88 -8.33
C THR A 20 1.00 -4.93 -9.07
N LEU A 21 2.28 -4.96 -8.73
CA LEU A 21 3.31 -4.14 -9.37
C LEU A 21 4.12 -4.98 -10.34
N PRO A 22 4.70 -4.36 -11.37
CA PRO A 22 5.59 -5.08 -12.28
C PRO A 22 6.84 -5.56 -11.54
N ASN A 23 7.47 -6.59 -12.06
CA ASN A 23 8.69 -7.11 -11.48
C ASN A 23 9.78 -6.04 -11.47
N THR A 24 10.56 -6.05 -10.41
CA THR A 24 11.65 -5.11 -10.22
C THR A 24 12.84 -5.88 -9.62
N ASP A 25 13.92 -5.19 -9.32
CA ASP A 25 15.06 -5.80 -8.66
C ASP A 25 14.65 -6.33 -7.29
N THR A 26 15.41 -7.32 -6.81
CA THR A 26 15.16 -7.90 -5.50
C THR A 26 15.17 -6.79 -4.44
N LEU A 27 14.11 -6.76 -3.64
CA LEU A 27 13.97 -5.76 -2.59
C LEU A 27 14.64 -6.25 -1.32
N VAL A 28 15.42 -5.38 -0.70
CA VAL A 28 16.05 -5.65 0.59
C VAL A 28 15.62 -4.61 1.59
N ASN A 29 15.83 -4.90 2.86
CA ASN A 29 15.52 -3.97 3.92
C ASN A 29 16.14 -2.60 3.66
N GLY A 30 15.32 -1.57 3.80
CA GLY A 30 15.75 -0.20 3.58
C GLY A 30 15.52 0.32 2.17
N ASP A 31 15.15 -0.54 1.24
CA ASP A 31 14.80 -0.10 -0.10
C ASP A 31 13.52 0.73 -0.07
N VAL A 32 13.37 1.58 -1.06
CA VAL A 32 12.19 2.42 -1.22
C VAL A 32 11.53 2.09 -2.55
N VAL A 33 10.22 1.87 -2.50
CA VAL A 33 9.42 1.57 -3.68
C VAL A 33 8.46 2.73 -3.92
N LYS A 34 8.45 3.25 -5.14
CA LYS A 34 7.49 4.27 -5.56
C LYS A 34 6.49 3.62 -6.51
N PHE A 35 5.21 3.81 -6.26
CA PHE A 35 4.21 3.19 -7.11
C PHE A 35 2.99 4.08 -7.27
N VAL A 36 2.22 3.79 -8.31
CA VAL A 36 0.96 4.47 -8.58
C VAL A 36 -0.05 3.44 -9.04
N VAL A 37 -1.28 3.52 -8.55
CA VAL A 37 -2.37 2.66 -8.99
C VAL A 37 -3.00 3.32 -10.22
N VAL A 38 -2.95 2.61 -11.36
CA VAL A 38 -3.36 3.19 -12.64
C VAL A 38 -4.83 2.93 -12.99
N ASN A 39 -5.47 1.94 -12.35
CA ASN A 39 -6.89 1.68 -12.57
C ASN A 39 -7.72 2.28 -11.44
N GLY A 40 -9.03 2.28 -11.60
CA GLY A 40 -9.92 2.78 -10.55
C GLY A 40 -9.92 1.86 -9.34
N ILE A 41 -9.94 2.45 -8.15
CA ILE A 41 -10.01 1.68 -6.91
C ILE A 41 -11.49 1.48 -6.56
N ASP A 42 -11.84 0.23 -6.22
CA ASP A 42 -13.19 -0.12 -5.78
C ASP A 42 -13.30 0.13 -4.27
N TYR A 43 -14.16 1.06 -3.90
CA TYR A 43 -14.35 1.46 -2.51
C TYR A 43 -15.56 0.78 -1.86
N THR A 44 -16.06 -0.30 -2.43
CA THR A 44 -17.20 -1.02 -1.87
C THR A 44 -16.93 -1.50 -0.44
N ASN A 45 -15.69 -1.92 -0.17
CA ASN A 45 -15.27 -2.34 1.17
C ASN A 45 -14.16 -1.42 1.66
N PRO A 46 -14.48 -0.21 2.06
CA PRO A 46 -13.46 0.81 2.34
C PRO A 46 -12.53 0.48 3.49
N LEU A 47 -12.97 -0.37 4.42
CA LEU A 47 -12.15 -0.76 5.56
C LEU A 47 -11.32 -2.02 5.29
N GLY A 48 -11.38 -2.57 4.09
CA GLY A 48 -10.52 -3.68 3.71
C GLY A 48 -9.05 -3.32 3.77
N THR A 49 -8.20 -4.30 4.05
CA THR A 49 -6.75 -4.07 4.11
C THR A 49 -6.16 -4.05 2.70
N VAL A 50 -4.95 -3.51 2.59
CA VAL A 50 -4.26 -3.40 1.32
C VAL A 50 -2.95 -4.16 1.39
N SER A 51 -2.67 -4.94 0.34
CA SER A 51 -1.40 -5.64 0.17
C SER A 51 -0.83 -5.27 -1.19
N VAL A 52 0.49 -5.38 -1.32
CA VAL A 52 1.19 -5.08 -2.56
C VAL A 52 1.93 -6.34 -2.99
N SER A 53 1.72 -6.76 -4.23
CA SER A 53 2.41 -7.92 -4.80
C SER A 53 3.53 -7.45 -5.71
N ILE A 54 4.77 -7.85 -5.39
CA ILE A 54 5.95 -7.51 -6.15
C ILE A 54 6.80 -8.78 -6.29
N ASN A 55 7.27 -9.06 -7.51
CA ASN A 55 8.14 -10.21 -7.75
C ASN A 55 7.57 -11.53 -7.23
N GLY A 56 6.25 -11.68 -7.28
CA GLY A 56 5.60 -12.89 -6.80
C GLY A 56 5.42 -12.98 -5.30
N THR A 57 5.83 -11.97 -4.55
CA THR A 57 5.69 -11.94 -3.10
C THR A 57 4.67 -10.87 -2.73
N THR A 58 3.76 -11.22 -1.82
CA THR A 58 2.74 -10.28 -1.35
C THR A 58 3.18 -9.68 -0.02
N PHE A 59 3.23 -8.36 0.02
CA PHE A 59 3.65 -7.61 1.21
C PHE A 59 2.43 -6.88 1.78
N PRO A 60 2.15 -7.00 3.08
CA PRO A 60 1.15 -6.12 3.68
C PRO A 60 1.62 -4.67 3.64
N LEU A 61 0.70 -3.76 3.34
CA LEU A 61 1.00 -2.33 3.31
C LEU A 61 0.59 -1.72 4.65
N LEU A 62 1.55 -1.15 5.33
CA LEU A 62 1.35 -0.60 6.68
C LEU A 62 1.55 0.90 6.68
N THR A 63 0.92 1.57 7.64
CA THR A 63 1.17 2.98 7.88
C THR A 63 2.48 3.15 8.66
N ARG A 64 2.93 4.38 8.81
CA ARG A 64 4.13 4.67 9.59
C ARG A 64 4.00 4.24 11.06
N TYR A 65 2.79 4.04 11.51
CA TYR A 65 2.52 3.65 12.89
C TYR A 65 2.31 2.15 13.05
N GLY A 66 2.53 1.38 11.98
CA GLY A 66 2.42 -0.07 12.03
C GLY A 66 1.01 -0.62 11.83
N ASN A 67 0.04 0.21 11.50
CA ASN A 67 -1.34 -0.21 11.25
C ASN A 67 -1.53 -0.56 9.78
N ASN A 68 -2.45 -1.47 9.49
CA ASN A 68 -2.77 -1.79 8.10
C ASN A 68 -3.37 -0.57 7.40
N VAL A 69 -2.90 -0.31 6.19
CA VAL A 69 -3.51 0.69 5.32
C VAL A 69 -4.86 0.14 4.87
N ARG A 70 -5.90 0.98 4.88
CA ARG A 70 -7.23 0.61 4.44
C ARG A 70 -7.49 1.13 3.05
N ILE A 71 -8.39 0.46 2.32
CA ILE A 71 -8.68 0.84 0.93
C ILE A 71 -9.10 2.30 0.83
N GLU A 72 -9.90 2.78 1.78
CA GLU A 72 -10.39 4.17 1.77
C GLU A 72 -9.28 5.21 1.86
N GLN A 73 -8.09 4.82 2.32
CA GLN A 73 -6.98 5.76 2.50
C GLN A 73 -6.17 5.98 1.23
N LEU A 74 -6.42 5.19 0.19
CA LEU A 74 -5.66 5.26 -1.06
C LEU A 74 -6.50 5.84 -2.18
N LYS A 75 -5.82 6.45 -3.14
CA LYS A 75 -6.43 6.98 -4.36
C LYS A 75 -5.69 6.46 -5.57
N SER A 76 -6.42 6.27 -6.67
CA SER A 76 -5.76 5.97 -7.93
C SER A 76 -5.08 7.21 -8.49
N ARG A 77 -4.05 7.00 -9.28
CA ARG A 77 -3.28 8.06 -9.95
C ARG A 77 -2.51 8.97 -9.01
N LYS A 78 -2.32 8.55 -7.78
CA LYS A 78 -1.46 9.26 -6.83
C LYS A 78 -0.20 8.42 -6.60
N VAL A 79 0.96 9.06 -6.57
CA VAL A 79 2.23 8.36 -6.33
C VAL A 79 2.40 8.15 -4.83
N TYR A 80 2.69 6.90 -4.47
CA TYR A 80 2.95 6.53 -3.08
C TYR A 80 4.38 6.04 -2.96
N ILE A 81 4.99 6.33 -1.82
CA ILE A 81 6.35 5.92 -1.51
C ILE A 81 6.29 5.02 -0.29
N ALA A 82 6.89 3.84 -0.39
CA ALA A 82 6.89 2.87 0.70
C ALA A 82 8.31 2.35 0.93
N GLY A 83 8.64 2.10 2.19
CA GLY A 83 9.92 1.52 2.55
C GLY A 83 9.78 0.04 2.84
N VAL A 84 10.79 -0.75 2.47
CA VAL A 84 10.81 -2.19 2.71
C VAL A 84 11.20 -2.44 4.16
N GLY A 85 10.39 -3.22 4.88
CA GLY A 85 10.59 -3.48 6.29
C GLY A 85 11.77 -4.41 6.58
N ALA A 86 12.27 -4.31 7.81
CA ALA A 86 13.53 -4.94 8.21
C ALA A 86 13.42 -6.43 8.47
N GLU A 87 12.44 -6.86 9.23
CA GLU A 87 12.45 -8.22 9.77
C GLU A 87 11.43 -9.11 9.10
N THR A 88 10.23 -8.60 8.87
CA THR A 88 9.18 -9.34 8.18
C THR A 88 8.88 -8.64 6.86
N PRO A 89 8.58 -9.40 5.80
CA PRO A 89 8.23 -8.76 4.53
C PRO A 89 7.02 -7.85 4.72
N ASN A 90 7.23 -6.56 4.64
CA ASN A 90 6.15 -5.58 4.65
C ASN A 90 6.61 -4.31 3.95
N LEU A 91 5.66 -3.49 3.58
CA LEU A 91 5.92 -2.17 3.03
C LEU A 91 5.29 -1.15 3.96
N THR A 92 6.09 -0.21 4.42
CA THR A 92 5.62 0.88 5.27
C THR A 92 5.43 2.12 4.41
N LEU A 93 4.21 2.62 4.38
CA LEU A 93 3.89 3.77 3.55
C LEU A 93 4.47 5.04 4.17
N LEU A 94 5.29 5.74 3.39
CA LEU A 94 5.95 6.98 3.83
C LEU A 94 5.17 8.21 3.41
N THR A 95 4.33 8.09 2.39
CA THR A 95 3.49 9.17 1.91
C THR A 95 2.38 9.44 2.92
N CYS A 96 2.07 10.71 3.15
CA CYS A 96 0.95 11.06 4.00
C CYS A 96 -0.35 10.63 3.36
N ILE A 97 -1.20 9.97 4.15
CA ILE A 97 -2.51 9.52 3.71
C ILE A 97 -3.55 10.03 4.70
N PRO A 98 -4.82 10.17 4.26
CA PRO A 98 -5.86 10.58 5.19
C PRO A 98 -6.08 9.50 6.24
N PRO A 99 -6.57 9.86 7.41
CA PRO A 99 -6.85 8.87 8.45
C PRO A 99 -7.99 7.96 8.03
N SER A 100 -7.95 6.71 8.49
CA SER A 100 -9.01 5.76 8.23
C SER A 100 -10.14 5.98 9.24
N SER A 101 -11.38 5.86 8.77
CA SER A 101 -12.52 5.90 9.68
C SER A 101 -12.50 4.74 10.65
N TYR A 102 -11.85 3.64 10.29
CA TYR A 102 -11.67 2.51 11.19
C TYR A 102 -10.81 2.89 12.40
N ALA A 103 -9.80 3.72 12.18
CA ALA A 103 -8.86 4.09 13.23
C ALA A 103 -9.37 5.25 14.09
N PHE A 104 -10.45 5.85 13.70
CA PHE A 104 -10.91 7.10 14.29
C PHE A 104 -11.99 7.04 15.32
N PRO A 105 -12.65 5.91 15.57
CA PRO A 105 -13.76 5.94 16.54
C PRO A 105 -13.33 6.40 17.94
N THR A 106 -12.06 6.25 18.24
CA THR A 106 -11.56 6.65 19.55
C THR A 106 -11.12 8.08 19.63
N TYR A 107 -11.20 8.78 18.52
CA TYR A 107 -10.68 10.12 18.45
C TYR A 107 -11.70 11.17 18.65
N SER A 108 -12.86 10.78 18.87
CA SER A 108 -13.98 11.68 18.97
C SER A 108 -13.96 12.52 20.25
N ALA A 109 -12.97 12.34 21.03
CA ALA A 109 -12.89 13.13 22.25
C ALA A 109 -12.71 14.60 21.95
#